data_1fd67551d1b68fc0dfe26499af9717e3
#
_entry.id   1fd67551d1b68fc0dfe26499af9717e3
#
_cell.length_a   1.000
_cell.length_b   1.000
_cell.length_c   1.000
_cell.angle_alpha   90.00
_cell.angle_beta   90.00
_cell.angle_gamma   90.00
#
_symmetry.space_group_name_H-M   'P 1'
#
loop_
_entity.id
_entity.type
_entity.pdbx_description
1 polymer ?
#
loop_
_entity_poly.entity_id
_entity_poly.type
_entity_poly.pdbx_seq_one_letter_code
_entity_poly.pdbx_strand_id
1 'polypeptide(L)'
;YYVGPMFRHDRPQKGRFREFFQIGVEIFGDPTPKSDYLCIMSAWELFKRIGLKDLVVYMNSIGCPKCRPKYVSKLKKYYKDNLKKLCDTCQIRYEGNPLRLLDCKEEVCQKYAAGAPNILDNLCPDCRSHFQSVLEYLDYFNIKYDLDPKLVRGLDYYSNTVFEIAEVSDTK
;
A
#
# COMPACT_ATOMS: atom_id res chain seq x y z
N TYR A 1 14.21 -15.61 -0.47
CA TYR A 1 14.12 -14.78 0.74
C TYR A 1 15.48 -14.28 1.18
N TYR A 2 15.49 -13.23 1.96
CA TYR A 2 16.70 -12.72 2.61
C TYR A 2 16.38 -12.32 4.07
N VAL A 3 17.42 -12.36 4.91
CA VAL A 3 17.36 -11.90 6.29
C VAL A 3 18.68 -11.17 6.57
N GLY A 4 18.61 -9.94 7.01
CA GLY A 4 19.84 -9.20 7.27
C GLY A 4 19.63 -7.74 7.69
N PRO A 5 20.74 -7.05 7.99
CA PRO A 5 20.71 -5.65 8.29
C PRO A 5 20.43 -4.83 7.01
N MET A 6 19.55 -3.84 7.17
CA MET A 6 19.21 -2.86 6.14
C MET A 6 19.52 -1.46 6.66
N PHE A 7 19.84 -0.57 5.72
CA PHE A 7 20.21 0.80 6.03
C PHE A 7 19.31 1.78 5.28
N ARG A 8 18.94 2.86 5.95
CA ARG A 8 18.16 3.96 5.34
C ARG A 8 18.65 5.31 5.83
N HIS A 9 18.57 6.31 4.97
CA HIS A 9 18.99 7.69 5.29
C HIS A 9 17.94 8.48 6.07
N ASP A 10 16.80 7.90 6.39
CA ASP A 10 15.69 8.57 7.06
C ASP A 10 16.11 9.26 8.38
N ARG A 11 15.36 10.31 8.76
CA ARG A 11 15.52 10.93 10.07
C ARG A 11 15.13 9.91 11.16
N PRO A 12 16.06 9.62 12.10
CA PRO A 12 15.76 8.64 13.16
C PRO A 12 14.64 9.14 14.08
N GLN A 13 13.78 8.21 14.48
CA GLN A 13 12.76 8.46 15.49
C GLN A 13 12.45 7.16 16.24
N LYS A 14 11.65 7.20 17.32
CA LYS A 14 11.29 6.02 18.09
C LYS A 14 10.72 4.93 17.18
N GLY A 15 11.34 3.75 17.21
CA GLY A 15 10.96 2.59 16.37
C GLY A 15 11.39 2.67 14.90
N ARG A 16 12.07 3.76 14.48
CA ARG A 16 12.55 3.93 13.10
C ARG A 16 14.03 4.27 13.07
N PHE A 17 14.85 3.22 13.09
CA PHE A 17 16.31 3.34 13.09
C PHE A 17 16.87 3.42 11.66
N ARG A 18 18.09 3.96 11.53
CA ARG A 18 18.82 3.98 10.24
C ARG A 18 19.37 2.62 9.86
N GLU A 19 19.74 1.81 10.83
CA GLU A 19 20.07 0.41 10.69
C GLU A 19 18.96 -0.43 11.34
N PHE A 20 18.47 -1.45 10.65
CA PHE A 20 17.43 -2.33 11.15
C PHE A 20 17.51 -3.69 10.45
N PHE A 21 17.06 -4.74 11.11
CA PHE A 21 16.95 -6.06 10.51
C PHE A 21 15.64 -6.19 9.74
N GLN A 22 15.72 -6.82 8.58
CA GLN A 22 14.57 -7.08 7.74
C GLN A 22 14.57 -8.51 7.24
N ILE A 23 13.39 -9.12 7.19
CA ILE A 23 13.11 -10.34 6.43
C ILE A 23 12.36 -9.91 5.18
N GLY A 24 12.77 -10.40 4.02
CA GLY A 24 12.09 -10.13 2.75
C GLY A 24 11.90 -11.40 1.94
N VAL A 25 10.82 -11.42 1.16
CA VAL A 25 10.51 -12.46 0.19
C VAL A 25 10.27 -11.79 -1.16
N GLU A 26 10.87 -12.32 -2.19
CA GLU A 26 10.74 -11.84 -3.57
C GLU A 26 10.52 -13.04 -4.50
N ILE A 27 9.60 -12.90 -5.46
CA ILE A 27 9.33 -13.88 -6.51
C ILE A 27 9.65 -13.25 -7.85
N PHE A 28 10.55 -13.87 -8.60
CA PHE A 28 10.98 -13.40 -9.90
C PHE A 28 10.42 -14.28 -11.02
N GLY A 29 10.08 -13.65 -12.15
CA GLY A 29 9.71 -14.36 -13.38
C GLY A 29 8.24 -14.80 -13.46
N ASP A 30 7.44 -14.57 -12.43
CA ASP A 30 6.00 -14.88 -12.43
C ASP A 30 5.17 -13.62 -12.08
N PRO A 31 4.54 -12.98 -13.08
CA PRO A 31 3.71 -11.79 -12.89
C PRO A 31 2.25 -12.12 -12.54
N THR A 32 1.93 -13.36 -12.21
CA THR A 32 0.56 -13.80 -11.96
C THR A 32 0.06 -13.41 -10.57
N PRO A 33 -1.27 -13.30 -10.36
CA PRO A 33 -1.88 -13.05 -9.05
C PRO A 33 -1.46 -14.06 -7.97
N LYS A 34 -1.11 -15.27 -8.38
CA LYS A 34 -0.61 -16.33 -7.50
C LYS A 34 0.67 -15.91 -6.78
N SER A 35 1.58 -15.21 -7.46
CA SER A 35 2.84 -14.74 -6.86
C SER A 35 2.60 -13.68 -5.79
N ASP A 36 1.66 -12.73 -6.04
CA ASP A 36 1.26 -11.76 -5.02
C ASP A 36 0.69 -12.47 -3.79
N TYR A 37 -0.24 -13.41 -4.02
CA TYR A 37 -0.80 -14.24 -2.95
C TYR A 37 0.28 -14.99 -2.17
N LEU A 38 1.25 -15.62 -2.83
CA LEU A 38 2.32 -16.37 -2.16
C LEU A 38 3.20 -15.46 -1.28
N CYS A 39 3.46 -14.23 -1.68
CA CYS A 39 4.15 -13.24 -0.85
C CYS A 39 3.33 -12.91 0.40
N ILE A 40 2.02 -12.67 0.25
CA ILE A 40 1.12 -12.39 1.37
C ILE A 40 1.06 -13.58 2.32
N MET A 41 0.85 -14.79 1.78
CA MET A 41 0.75 -16.03 2.55
C MET A 41 2.05 -16.32 3.32
N SER A 42 3.21 -16.08 2.72
CA SER A 42 4.50 -16.28 3.37
C SER A 42 4.66 -15.38 4.61
N ALA A 43 4.27 -14.11 4.50
CA ALA A 43 4.30 -13.18 5.63
C ALA A 43 3.23 -13.53 6.68
N TRP A 44 2.02 -13.88 6.24
CA TRP A 44 0.90 -14.30 7.10
C TRP A 44 1.26 -15.52 7.98
N GLU A 45 1.78 -16.57 7.36
CA GLU A 45 2.20 -17.77 8.08
C GLU A 45 3.38 -17.52 9.01
N LEU A 46 4.34 -16.69 8.60
CA LEU A 46 5.43 -16.27 9.48
C LEU A 46 4.90 -15.58 10.73
N PHE A 47 4.01 -14.61 10.59
CA PHE A 47 3.45 -13.86 11.71
C PHE A 47 2.64 -14.77 12.66
N LYS A 48 1.85 -15.69 12.12
CA LYS A 48 1.14 -16.68 12.94
C LYS A 48 2.11 -17.59 13.73
N ARG A 49 3.18 -18.06 13.08
CA ARG A 49 4.18 -18.95 13.73
C ARG A 49 4.98 -18.25 14.83
N ILE A 50 5.23 -16.95 14.75
CA ILE A 50 5.86 -16.19 15.83
C ILE A 50 4.86 -15.74 16.90
N GLY A 51 3.59 -16.11 16.79
CA GLY A 51 2.58 -15.95 17.83
C GLY A 51 1.72 -14.70 17.74
N LEU A 52 1.78 -13.92 16.65
CA LEU A 52 0.87 -12.80 16.41
C LEU A 52 -0.55 -13.33 16.16
N LYS A 53 -1.53 -12.65 16.74
CA LYS A 53 -2.96 -13.03 16.69
C LYS A 53 -3.77 -11.92 16.00
N ASP A 54 -5.02 -12.25 15.70
CA ASP A 54 -5.98 -11.29 15.17
C ASP A 54 -5.45 -10.45 13.99
N LEU A 55 -4.72 -11.13 13.08
CA LEU A 55 -4.13 -10.50 11.91
C LEU A 55 -5.20 -10.11 10.88
N VAL A 56 -4.99 -8.99 10.21
CA VAL A 56 -5.73 -8.56 9.02
C VAL A 56 -4.76 -8.08 7.94
N VAL A 57 -5.06 -8.36 6.68
CA VAL A 57 -4.31 -7.87 5.52
C VAL A 57 -5.04 -6.66 4.96
N TYR A 58 -4.47 -5.47 5.03
CA TYR A 58 -4.97 -4.31 4.31
C TYR A 58 -4.51 -4.37 2.88
N MET A 59 -5.45 -4.29 1.95
CA MET A 59 -5.21 -4.53 0.52
C MET A 59 -5.58 -3.33 -0.33
N ASN A 60 -4.76 -3.04 -1.33
CA ASN A 60 -5.08 -2.11 -2.39
C ASN A 60 -4.39 -2.50 -3.70
N SER A 61 -4.74 -1.84 -4.79
CA SER A 61 -4.00 -1.88 -6.04
C SER A 61 -3.64 -0.46 -6.46
N ILE A 62 -2.38 -0.22 -6.76
CA ILE A 62 -1.92 1.07 -7.29
C ILE A 62 -1.90 1.11 -8.82
N GLY A 63 -2.49 0.12 -9.47
CA GLY A 63 -2.59 -0.01 -10.91
C GLY A 63 -1.26 -0.17 -11.62
N CYS A 64 -1.30 -0.20 -12.93
CA CYS A 64 -0.14 -0.35 -13.81
C CYS A 64 0.21 0.98 -14.52
N PRO A 65 1.33 1.03 -15.27
CA PRO A 65 1.71 2.23 -16.04
C PRO A 65 0.67 2.69 -17.07
N LYS A 66 -0.29 1.82 -17.47
CA LYS A 66 -1.36 2.19 -18.42
C LYS A 66 -2.52 2.94 -17.73
N CYS A 67 -2.96 2.49 -16.55
CA CYS A 67 -4.14 3.06 -15.89
C CYS A 67 -3.80 4.10 -14.81
N ARG A 68 -2.67 4.00 -14.12
CA ARG A 68 -2.24 4.91 -13.06
C ARG A 68 -2.18 6.39 -13.48
N PRO A 69 -1.65 6.77 -14.67
CA PRO A 69 -1.59 8.17 -15.06
C PRO A 69 -2.97 8.84 -15.13
N LYS A 70 -4.00 8.12 -15.58
CA LYS A 70 -5.38 8.59 -15.61
C LYS A 70 -5.94 8.84 -14.22
N TYR A 71 -5.65 7.93 -13.29
CA TYR A 71 -6.04 8.10 -11.89
C TYR A 71 -5.31 9.29 -11.25
N VAL A 72 -3.99 9.38 -11.43
CA VAL A 72 -3.17 10.49 -10.90
C VAL A 72 -3.70 11.84 -11.40
N SER A 73 -4.11 11.94 -12.67
CA SER A 73 -4.73 13.16 -13.22
C SER A 73 -6.03 13.51 -12.48
N LYS A 74 -6.90 12.53 -12.21
CA LYS A 74 -8.12 12.73 -11.42
C LYS A 74 -7.81 13.16 -9.98
N LEU A 75 -6.83 12.52 -9.36
CA LEU A 75 -6.39 12.83 -8.00
C LEU A 75 -5.84 14.25 -7.92
N LYS A 76 -4.96 14.65 -8.84
CA LYS A 76 -4.46 16.02 -8.94
C LYS A 76 -5.58 17.03 -9.12
N LYS A 77 -6.56 16.76 -10.00
CA LYS A 77 -7.73 17.61 -10.18
C LYS A 77 -8.53 17.77 -8.89
N TYR A 78 -8.74 16.70 -8.15
CA TYR A 78 -9.45 16.73 -6.86
C TYR A 78 -8.74 17.61 -5.82
N TYR A 79 -7.42 17.51 -5.71
CA TYR A 79 -6.66 18.28 -4.70
C TYR A 79 -6.36 19.72 -5.11
N LYS A 80 -6.46 20.09 -6.40
CA LYS A 80 -6.02 21.37 -6.94
C LYS A 80 -6.56 22.58 -6.17
N ASP A 81 -7.86 22.62 -5.89
CA ASP A 81 -8.52 23.76 -5.26
C ASP A 81 -8.25 23.85 -3.74
N ASN A 82 -7.74 22.76 -3.16
CA ASN A 82 -7.45 22.66 -1.73
C ASN A 82 -5.95 22.54 -1.44
N LEU A 83 -5.09 22.62 -2.44
CA LEU A 83 -3.65 22.38 -2.29
C LEU A 83 -3.01 23.26 -1.20
N LYS A 84 -3.36 24.55 -1.16
CA LYS A 84 -2.84 25.50 -0.17
C LYS A 84 -3.28 25.21 1.29
N LYS A 85 -4.27 24.33 1.48
CA LYS A 85 -4.76 23.93 2.79
C LYS A 85 -4.06 22.66 3.32
N LEU A 86 -3.29 21.98 2.47
CA LEU A 86 -2.54 20.81 2.87
C LEU A 86 -1.22 21.21 3.53
N CYS A 87 -0.63 20.26 4.28
CA CYS A 87 0.70 20.47 4.87
C CYS A 87 1.78 20.63 3.79
N ASP A 88 2.89 21.28 4.14
CA ASP A 88 3.99 21.57 3.20
C ASP A 88 4.51 20.31 2.49
N THR A 89 4.64 19.21 3.21
CA THR A 89 5.05 17.94 2.64
C THR A 89 4.07 17.46 1.56
N CYS A 90 2.77 17.65 1.76
CA CYS A 90 1.76 17.26 0.77
C CYS A 90 1.74 18.20 -0.44
N GLN A 91 2.04 19.48 -0.25
CA GLN A 91 2.20 20.41 -1.37
C GLN A 91 3.37 19.98 -2.28
N ILE A 92 4.49 19.53 -1.70
CA ILE A 92 5.62 18.98 -2.46
C ILE A 92 5.25 17.65 -3.13
N ARG A 93 4.57 16.74 -2.41
CA ARG A 93 4.11 15.43 -2.94
C ARG A 93 3.15 15.57 -4.10
N TYR A 94 2.35 16.62 -4.14
CA TYR A 94 1.41 16.88 -5.23
C TYR A 94 2.11 16.96 -6.59
N GLU A 95 3.31 17.51 -6.66
CA GLU A 95 4.09 17.58 -7.89
C GLU A 95 4.89 16.31 -8.15
N GLY A 96 5.57 15.77 -7.15
CA GLY A 96 6.47 14.62 -7.29
C GLY A 96 5.76 13.27 -7.29
N ASN A 97 5.02 12.96 -6.23
CA ASN A 97 4.32 11.68 -6.06
C ASN A 97 2.92 11.89 -5.46
N PRO A 98 1.92 12.23 -6.28
CA PRO A 98 0.58 12.53 -5.82
C PRO A 98 -0.13 11.40 -5.07
N LEU A 99 0.19 10.14 -5.32
CA LEU A 99 -0.39 9.01 -4.58
C LEU A 99 -0.12 9.13 -3.08
N ARG A 100 1.02 9.68 -2.69
CA ARG A 100 1.40 9.88 -1.30
C ARG A 100 0.60 10.97 -0.56
N LEU A 101 -0.30 11.66 -1.23
CA LEU A 101 -1.29 12.52 -0.58
C LEU A 101 -2.29 11.70 0.25
N LEU A 102 -2.54 10.44 -0.17
CA LEU A 102 -3.50 9.54 0.47
C LEU A 102 -3.00 9.01 1.81
N ASP A 103 -1.66 8.83 1.98
CA ASP A 103 -1.05 8.25 3.19
C ASP A 103 -0.55 9.29 4.20
N CYS A 104 -0.91 10.57 4.04
CA CYS A 104 -0.48 11.61 4.95
C CYS A 104 -1.07 11.42 6.35
N LYS A 105 -0.24 11.61 7.39
CA LYS A 105 -0.65 11.44 8.80
C LYS A 105 -1.22 12.72 9.43
N GLU A 106 -1.06 13.88 8.79
CA GLU A 106 -1.62 15.14 9.27
C GLU A 106 -3.15 15.14 9.17
N GLU A 107 -3.84 15.47 10.26
CA GLU A 107 -5.31 15.42 10.34
C GLU A 107 -6.00 16.25 9.24
N VAL A 108 -5.46 17.42 8.94
CA VAL A 108 -5.99 18.28 7.88
C VAL A 108 -5.92 17.58 6.53
N CYS A 109 -4.85 16.85 6.23
CA CYS A 109 -4.68 16.12 4.98
C CYS A 109 -5.56 14.88 4.94
N GLN A 110 -5.73 14.18 6.07
CA GLN A 110 -6.60 13.00 6.18
C GLN A 110 -8.07 13.30 5.87
N LYS A 111 -8.56 14.49 6.27
CA LYS A 111 -9.92 14.94 5.94
C LYS A 111 -10.14 15.01 4.42
N TYR A 112 -9.14 15.49 3.67
CA TYR A 112 -9.20 15.51 2.20
C TYR A 112 -8.99 14.12 1.60
N ALA A 113 -8.11 13.30 2.17
CA ALA A 113 -7.88 11.95 1.70
C ALA A 113 -9.13 11.04 1.81
N ALA A 114 -10.00 11.30 2.79
CA ALA A 114 -11.26 10.55 2.97
C ALA A 114 -12.24 10.71 1.81
N GLY A 115 -12.24 11.88 1.13
CA GLY A 115 -13.11 12.15 -0.02
C GLY A 115 -12.42 11.99 -1.37
N ALA A 116 -11.17 11.51 -1.40
CA ALA A 116 -10.41 11.37 -2.63
C ALA A 116 -10.98 10.26 -3.54
N PRO A 117 -10.83 10.37 -4.87
CA PRO A 117 -11.22 9.32 -5.79
C PRO A 117 -10.56 7.99 -5.43
N ASN A 118 -11.31 6.89 -5.47
CA ASN A 118 -10.77 5.55 -5.23
C ASN A 118 -10.02 5.04 -6.46
N ILE A 119 -8.79 4.52 -6.26
CA ILE A 119 -8.00 3.97 -7.35
C ILE A 119 -8.61 2.69 -7.92
N LEU A 120 -9.27 1.88 -7.09
CA LEU A 120 -9.90 0.63 -7.53
C LEU A 120 -10.99 0.84 -8.59
N ASP A 121 -11.68 2.00 -8.56
CA ASP A 121 -12.67 2.39 -9.57
C ASP A 121 -12.02 2.82 -10.91
N ASN A 122 -10.71 3.01 -10.92
CA ASN A 122 -9.96 3.54 -12.04
C ASN A 122 -8.95 2.55 -12.64
N LEU A 123 -8.95 1.30 -12.18
CA LEU A 123 -8.12 0.23 -12.72
C LEU A 123 -8.54 -0.13 -14.14
N CYS A 124 -7.57 -0.45 -15.00
CA CYS A 124 -7.86 -1.11 -16.28
C CYS A 124 -8.38 -2.54 -16.05
N PRO A 125 -9.04 -3.16 -17.07
CA PRO A 125 -9.57 -4.52 -16.93
C PRO A 125 -8.54 -5.53 -16.43
N ASP A 126 -7.32 -5.49 -16.97
CA ASP A 126 -6.25 -6.42 -16.58
C ASP A 126 -5.88 -6.27 -15.09
N CYS A 127 -5.69 -5.03 -14.60
CA CYS A 127 -5.38 -4.79 -13.19
C CYS A 127 -6.54 -5.14 -12.26
N ARG A 128 -7.77 -4.93 -12.71
CA ARG A 128 -8.97 -5.31 -11.96
C ARG A 128 -9.07 -6.82 -11.83
N SER A 129 -8.94 -7.56 -12.93
CA SER A 129 -8.94 -9.02 -12.94
C SER A 129 -7.81 -9.59 -12.09
N HIS A 130 -6.60 -9.04 -12.23
CA HIS A 130 -5.46 -9.45 -11.41
C HIS A 130 -5.74 -9.28 -9.91
N PHE A 131 -6.19 -8.10 -9.50
CA PHE A 131 -6.48 -7.81 -8.09
C PHE A 131 -7.61 -8.67 -7.54
N GLN A 132 -8.69 -8.87 -8.34
CA GLN A 132 -9.78 -9.76 -7.98
C GLN A 132 -9.28 -11.20 -7.74
N SER A 133 -8.43 -11.72 -8.62
CA SER A 133 -7.87 -13.06 -8.43
C SER A 133 -6.99 -13.18 -7.18
N VAL A 134 -6.26 -12.12 -6.79
CA VAL A 134 -5.55 -12.13 -5.51
C VAL A 134 -6.53 -12.24 -4.34
N LEU A 135 -7.64 -11.46 -4.35
CA LEU A 135 -8.65 -11.53 -3.29
C LEU A 135 -9.33 -12.92 -3.24
N GLU A 136 -9.63 -13.51 -4.39
CA GLU A 136 -10.18 -14.88 -4.48
C GLU A 136 -9.24 -15.92 -3.83
N TYR A 137 -7.92 -15.79 -3.99
CA TYR A 137 -6.97 -16.62 -3.26
C TYR A 137 -7.04 -16.41 -1.74
N LEU A 138 -7.13 -15.15 -1.28
CA LEU A 138 -7.25 -14.87 0.15
C LEU A 138 -8.53 -15.45 0.74
N ASP A 139 -9.66 -15.33 0.02
CA ASP A 139 -10.94 -15.91 0.41
C ASP A 139 -10.86 -17.45 0.49
N TYR A 140 -10.28 -18.08 -0.53
CA TYR A 140 -10.14 -19.55 -0.58
C TYR A 140 -9.33 -20.10 0.61
N PHE A 141 -8.29 -19.39 1.04
CA PHE A 141 -7.46 -19.78 2.18
C PHE A 141 -7.89 -19.18 3.51
N ASN A 142 -9.04 -18.53 3.57
CA ASN A 142 -9.61 -17.90 4.77
C ASN A 142 -8.64 -16.90 5.44
N ILE A 143 -7.93 -16.11 4.65
CA ILE A 143 -7.09 -15.02 5.11
C ILE A 143 -7.95 -13.76 5.22
N LYS A 144 -8.09 -13.21 6.42
CA LYS A 144 -8.86 -11.98 6.64
C LYS A 144 -8.18 -10.79 5.97
N TYR A 145 -8.95 -10.02 5.20
CA TYR A 145 -8.46 -8.79 4.59
C TYR A 145 -9.52 -7.68 4.61
N ASP A 146 -9.03 -6.45 4.56
CA ASP A 146 -9.82 -5.24 4.36
C ASP A 146 -9.26 -4.44 3.19
N LEU A 147 -10.13 -3.79 2.41
CA LEU A 147 -9.72 -2.91 1.34
C LEU A 147 -9.42 -1.52 1.89
N ASP A 148 -8.17 -1.07 1.75
CA ASP A 148 -7.76 0.28 2.13
C ASP A 148 -7.36 1.10 0.89
N PRO A 149 -8.26 1.91 0.33
CA PRO A 149 -7.98 2.73 -0.86
C PRO A 149 -6.92 3.82 -0.63
N LYS A 150 -6.51 4.07 0.61
CA LYS A 150 -5.45 5.01 0.98
C LYS A 150 -4.08 4.34 1.06
N LEU A 151 -4.05 3.00 1.07
CA LEU A 151 -2.81 2.26 1.14
C LEU A 151 -2.02 2.44 -0.17
N VAL A 152 -0.88 3.11 -0.07
CA VAL A 152 0.05 3.37 -1.17
C VAL A 152 1.47 3.14 -0.71
N ARG A 153 2.40 3.02 -1.65
CA ARG A 153 3.83 2.81 -1.36
C ARG A 153 4.65 4.06 -1.67
N GLY A 154 5.79 4.16 -1.01
CA GLY A 154 6.68 5.31 -1.14
C GLY A 154 7.49 5.38 -2.44
N LEU A 155 7.49 4.31 -3.23
CA LEU A 155 8.31 4.16 -4.44
C LEU A 155 7.44 4.11 -5.69
N ASP A 156 7.81 4.85 -6.72
CA ASP A 156 6.99 5.06 -7.93
C ASP A 156 7.01 3.87 -8.89
N TYR A 157 8.01 2.99 -8.78
CA TYR A 157 8.16 1.85 -9.67
C TYR A 157 7.28 0.65 -9.30
N TYR A 158 6.65 0.63 -8.12
CA TYR A 158 5.68 -0.41 -7.78
C TYR A 158 4.47 -0.37 -8.71
N SER A 159 3.86 -1.54 -8.93
CA SER A 159 2.63 -1.70 -9.72
C SER A 159 1.74 -2.78 -9.11
N ASN A 160 0.48 -2.78 -9.52
CA ASN A 160 -0.55 -3.73 -9.12
C ASN A 160 -0.80 -3.78 -7.60
N THR A 161 -0.76 -4.96 -7.01
CA THR A 161 -1.13 -5.22 -5.63
C THR A 161 -0.16 -4.57 -4.64
N VAL A 162 -0.72 -3.93 -3.62
CA VAL A 162 0.00 -3.48 -2.43
C VAL A 162 -0.74 -3.97 -1.21
N PHE A 163 0.00 -4.34 -0.17
CA PHE A 163 -0.60 -4.82 1.07
C PHE A 163 0.23 -4.44 2.30
N GLU A 164 -0.44 -4.44 3.44
CA GLU A 164 0.15 -4.38 4.77
C GLU A 164 -0.56 -5.38 5.68
N ILE A 165 0.16 -6.06 6.55
CA ILE A 165 -0.42 -6.96 7.55
C ILE A 165 -0.29 -6.30 8.90
N ALA A 166 -1.39 -6.20 9.63
CA ALA A 166 -1.41 -5.67 10.98
C ALA A 166 -2.14 -6.62 11.94
N GLU A 167 -1.76 -6.56 13.19
CA GLU A 167 -2.53 -7.15 14.27
C GLU A 167 -3.69 -6.22 14.61
N VAL A 168 -4.91 -6.74 14.70
CA VAL A 168 -6.08 -6.00 15.14
C VAL A 168 -6.06 -5.95 16.67
N SER A 169 -4.97 -5.42 17.22
CA SER A 169 -4.90 -5.08 18.62
C SER A 169 -5.44 -3.65 18.77
N ASP A 170 -6.67 -3.54 19.26
CA ASP A 170 -7.21 -2.30 19.85
C ASP A 170 -6.85 -0.97 19.14
N THR A 171 -7.28 -0.82 17.92
CA THR A 171 -7.51 0.53 17.39
C THR A 171 -8.75 1.12 18.06
N LYS A 172 -8.54 1.59 19.27
CA LYS A 172 -9.39 2.61 19.86
C LYS A 172 -8.86 3.99 19.51
#